data_e25b5d729141a137163782971a8182aa
#
_entry.id   e25b5d729141a137163782971a8182aa
#
_cell.length_a   1.000
_cell.length_b   1.000
_cell.length_c   1.000
_cell.angle_alpha   90.00
_cell.angle_beta   90.00
_cell.angle_gamma   90.00
#
_symmetry.space_group_name_H-M   'P 1'
#
loop_
_entity.id
_entity.type
_entity.pdbx_description
1 polymer ?
#
loop_
_entity_poly.entity_id
_entity_poly.type
_entity_poly.pdbx_seq_one_letter_code
_entity_poly.pdbx_strand_id
1 'polypeptide(L)'
;MSLYNVKEARRFGLASVFTVSCSSCGEKNNVKTSSEHRSGQRGPPTYNINSRAVLGCLHTGIGNTHLNNLLSTLNVPTINPVTFKSREREIGTAVEKVARKSCLENMALERKLALDGGATADSDGFVSVSCSYDMGWQKRGRGHNSSTGHGAVMGLTTGKVLDFATKTKTCRICKNAMKVGKKVNVHDCRQNHSASSKAMEPQAAIDLFTRSLKSNVKLSVYTGDDDSTTAAHIKQKVPYPVEKWTDIVHAKRFLSTRLYNLAQRGKFANSSVLSQRVVSYLVKCFSYCITQNKGNPSALQKELKSIVPHAFGDHECCNESWCRAKQDPLNYKHSDLPYGKDLFGEQLQKSIQAIFDEYCTDLVVKKLSPAANSQRNEALNSIIESKNPKIRFYGGSSSNDFRVACGISQANLGYHYISQTLDSLNIEPGEHCLNHIDKMEHKATQDKLRKSNLDFKR
;
A
#
# COMPACT_ATOMS: atom_id res chain seq x y z
N MET A 1 -25.48 -2.08 -49.26
CA MET A 1 -25.93 -3.11 -48.28
C MET A 1 -26.98 -2.47 -47.40
N SER A 2 -28.10 -3.12 -47.19
CA SER A 2 -29.20 -2.63 -46.32
C SER A 2 -29.08 -3.25 -44.91
N LEU A 3 -29.28 -2.47 -43.84
CA LEU A 3 -29.29 -2.96 -42.46
C LEU A 3 -30.49 -3.92 -42.20
N TYR A 4 -31.51 -3.96 -43.09
CA TYR A 4 -32.62 -4.88 -42.97
C TYR A 4 -32.25 -6.37 -43.13
N ASN A 5 -31.14 -6.66 -43.76
CA ASN A 5 -30.65 -8.01 -44.01
C ASN A 5 -29.50 -8.44 -43.10
N VAL A 6 -29.44 -7.88 -41.88
CA VAL A 6 -28.43 -8.18 -40.88
C VAL A 6 -28.94 -9.20 -39.89
N LYS A 7 -28.22 -10.32 -39.74
CA LYS A 7 -28.53 -11.35 -38.73
C LYS A 7 -27.29 -11.60 -37.86
N GLU A 8 -27.49 -11.71 -36.53
CA GLU A 8 -26.43 -12.18 -35.65
C GLU A 8 -26.16 -13.68 -35.94
N ALA A 9 -25.00 -13.97 -36.48
CA ALA A 9 -24.59 -15.34 -36.80
C ALA A 9 -23.99 -16.06 -35.59
N ARG A 10 -23.17 -15.36 -34.79
CA ARG A 10 -22.49 -15.93 -33.61
C ARG A 10 -22.24 -14.84 -32.56
N ARG A 11 -22.23 -15.26 -31.28
CA ARG A 11 -21.90 -14.39 -30.16
C ARG A 11 -20.78 -14.99 -29.31
N PHE A 12 -19.84 -14.14 -28.87
CA PHE A 12 -18.66 -14.50 -28.07
C PHE A 12 -18.54 -13.53 -26.89
N GLY A 13 -19.31 -13.74 -25.84
CA GLY A 13 -19.43 -12.79 -24.73
C GLY A 13 -20.03 -11.46 -25.17
N LEU A 14 -19.27 -10.37 -25.09
CA LEU A 14 -19.69 -9.02 -25.53
C LEU A 14 -19.50 -8.78 -27.03
N ALA A 15 -18.83 -9.67 -27.76
CA ALA A 15 -18.62 -9.55 -29.18
C ALA A 15 -19.64 -10.36 -29.95
N SER A 16 -20.08 -9.85 -31.10
CA SER A 16 -20.93 -10.53 -32.05
C SER A 16 -20.33 -10.54 -33.46
N VAL A 17 -20.68 -11.55 -34.22
CA VAL A 17 -20.42 -11.62 -35.65
C VAL A 17 -21.78 -11.54 -36.34
N PHE A 18 -21.96 -10.52 -37.14
CA PHE A 18 -23.15 -10.31 -37.95
C PHE A 18 -22.91 -10.80 -39.39
N THR A 19 -23.86 -11.49 -39.96
CA THR A 19 -23.89 -11.77 -41.37
C THR A 19 -24.81 -10.74 -42.06
N VAL A 20 -24.26 -10.00 -43.02
CA VAL A 20 -24.98 -9.05 -43.85
C VAL A 20 -25.13 -9.64 -45.23
N SER A 21 -26.33 -9.89 -45.67
CA SER A 21 -26.63 -10.42 -46.99
C SER A 21 -26.97 -9.30 -47.96
N CYS A 22 -26.39 -9.34 -49.17
CA CYS A 22 -26.78 -8.42 -50.24
C CYS A 22 -28.17 -8.79 -50.80
N SER A 23 -29.06 -7.81 -50.86
CA SER A 23 -30.41 -8.03 -51.40
C SER A 23 -30.42 -8.29 -52.91
N SER A 24 -29.39 -7.85 -53.64
CA SER A 24 -29.33 -7.99 -55.12
C SER A 24 -28.66 -9.28 -55.58
N CYS A 25 -27.53 -9.68 -54.94
CA CYS A 25 -26.77 -10.84 -55.41
C CYS A 25 -26.69 -12.00 -54.41
N GLY A 26 -27.28 -11.84 -53.20
CA GLY A 26 -27.23 -12.88 -52.14
C GLY A 26 -25.88 -13.04 -51.45
N GLU A 27 -24.86 -12.30 -51.84
CA GLU A 27 -23.52 -12.36 -51.22
C GLU A 27 -23.57 -12.07 -49.72
N LYS A 28 -22.83 -12.85 -48.92
CA LYS A 28 -22.84 -12.79 -47.47
C LYS A 28 -21.49 -12.26 -46.96
N ASN A 29 -21.52 -11.18 -46.24
CA ASN A 29 -20.36 -10.62 -45.54
C ASN A 29 -20.49 -10.77 -44.02
N ASN A 30 -19.43 -11.21 -43.38
CA ASN A 30 -19.37 -11.28 -41.90
C ASN A 30 -18.71 -10.04 -41.34
N VAL A 31 -19.42 -9.36 -40.44
CA VAL A 31 -18.95 -8.15 -39.78
C VAL A 31 -18.79 -8.45 -38.28
N LYS A 32 -17.58 -8.24 -37.77
CA LYS A 32 -17.27 -8.40 -36.33
C LYS A 32 -17.47 -7.08 -35.60
N THR A 33 -18.06 -7.12 -34.39
CA THR A 33 -18.29 -5.92 -33.57
C THR A 33 -17.09 -5.52 -32.73
N SER A 34 -16.03 -6.31 -32.71
CA SER A 34 -14.80 -6.05 -31.98
C SER A 34 -13.61 -6.59 -32.76
N SER A 35 -12.49 -5.89 -32.68
CA SER A 35 -11.18 -6.41 -33.08
C SER A 35 -10.77 -7.62 -32.23
N GLU A 36 -9.80 -8.37 -32.74
CA GLU A 36 -9.32 -9.62 -32.15
C GLU A 36 -7.82 -9.55 -31.91
N HIS A 37 -7.36 -10.31 -30.92
CA HIS A 37 -5.95 -10.59 -30.67
C HIS A 37 -5.76 -12.08 -30.43
N ARG A 38 -4.51 -12.56 -30.43
CA ARG A 38 -4.17 -13.94 -30.10
C ARG A 38 -3.55 -14.03 -28.72
N SER A 39 -4.16 -14.83 -27.84
CA SER A 39 -3.64 -15.10 -26.48
C SER A 39 -2.44 -16.05 -26.45
N GLY A 40 -2.08 -16.69 -27.60
CA GLY A 40 -0.99 -17.66 -27.71
C GLY A 40 -0.75 -18.05 -29.15
N GLN A 41 0.23 -18.97 -29.38
CA GLN A 41 0.59 -19.44 -30.73
C GLN A 41 -0.48 -20.32 -31.39
N ARG A 42 -1.33 -20.96 -30.59
CA ARG A 42 -2.39 -21.87 -31.06
C ARG A 42 -3.76 -21.48 -30.50
N GLY A 43 -4.82 -21.80 -31.22
CA GLY A 43 -6.20 -21.57 -30.82
C GLY A 43 -6.88 -20.42 -31.57
N PRO A 44 -8.20 -20.27 -31.43
CA PRO A 44 -8.96 -19.20 -32.08
C PRO A 44 -8.60 -17.84 -31.50
N PRO A 45 -8.70 -16.77 -32.30
CA PRO A 45 -8.49 -15.43 -31.84
C PRO A 45 -9.53 -15.05 -30.76
N THR A 46 -9.20 -14.09 -29.94
CA THR A 46 -9.99 -13.60 -28.83
C THR A 46 -10.45 -12.19 -29.12
N TYR A 47 -11.73 -11.89 -28.86
CA TYR A 47 -12.29 -10.55 -29.04
C TYR A 47 -11.80 -9.61 -27.94
N ASN A 48 -11.20 -8.48 -28.34
CA ASN A 48 -10.58 -7.49 -27.47
C ASN A 48 -11.56 -6.92 -26.42
N ILE A 49 -12.83 -6.74 -26.77
CA ILE A 49 -13.82 -6.22 -25.85
C ILE A 49 -14.00 -7.07 -24.59
N ASN A 50 -13.86 -8.40 -24.69
CA ASN A 50 -13.95 -9.28 -23.52
C ASN A 50 -12.73 -9.12 -22.61
N SER A 51 -11.53 -8.97 -23.17
CA SER A 51 -10.30 -8.74 -22.42
C SER A 51 -10.31 -7.36 -21.74
N ARG A 52 -10.75 -6.30 -22.47
CA ARG A 52 -10.94 -4.95 -21.90
C ARG A 52 -11.97 -4.93 -20.76
N ALA A 53 -13.10 -5.62 -20.92
CA ALA A 53 -14.12 -5.72 -19.86
C ALA A 53 -13.58 -6.40 -18.58
N VAL A 54 -12.77 -7.45 -18.75
CA VAL A 54 -12.16 -8.14 -17.61
C VAL A 54 -11.07 -7.30 -16.95
N LEU A 55 -10.25 -6.56 -17.70
CA LEU A 55 -9.33 -5.59 -17.11
C LEU A 55 -10.07 -4.53 -16.31
N GLY A 56 -11.17 -4.01 -16.84
CA GLY A 56 -12.05 -3.09 -16.12
C GLY A 56 -12.58 -3.69 -14.80
N CYS A 57 -12.94 -4.97 -14.81
CA CYS A 57 -13.37 -5.67 -13.59
C CYS A 57 -12.24 -5.81 -12.56
N LEU A 58 -11.02 -6.13 -12.97
CA LEU A 58 -9.87 -6.17 -12.07
C LEU A 58 -9.57 -4.78 -11.51
N HIS A 59 -9.59 -3.75 -12.37
CA HIS A 59 -9.36 -2.36 -12.00
C HIS A 59 -10.37 -1.81 -10.99
N THR A 60 -11.65 -2.17 -11.12
CA THR A 60 -12.75 -1.67 -10.25
C THR A 60 -13.05 -2.58 -9.07
N GLY A 61 -12.34 -3.69 -8.89
CA GLY A 61 -12.53 -4.61 -7.77
C GLY A 61 -13.79 -5.47 -7.87
N ILE A 62 -14.41 -5.60 -9.06
CA ILE A 62 -15.60 -6.43 -9.30
C ILE A 62 -15.26 -7.75 -9.98
N GLY A 63 -16.18 -8.71 -9.97
CA GLY A 63 -16.03 -10.00 -10.64
C GLY A 63 -17.14 -10.24 -11.68
N ASN A 64 -17.12 -11.43 -12.30
CA ASN A 64 -18.05 -11.81 -13.36
C ASN A 64 -19.51 -11.57 -13.00
N THR A 65 -19.96 -11.96 -11.79
CA THR A 65 -21.35 -11.77 -11.35
C THR A 65 -21.76 -10.30 -11.33
N HIS A 66 -20.88 -9.41 -10.83
CA HIS A 66 -21.16 -7.97 -10.77
C HIS A 66 -21.22 -7.35 -12.18
N LEU A 67 -20.27 -7.75 -13.04
CA LEU A 67 -20.29 -7.31 -14.43
C LEU A 67 -21.58 -7.76 -15.11
N ASN A 68 -21.96 -9.02 -14.97
CA ASN A 68 -23.17 -9.55 -15.63
C ASN A 68 -24.45 -8.93 -15.07
N ASN A 69 -24.50 -8.63 -13.77
CA ASN A 69 -25.62 -7.88 -13.19
C ASN A 69 -25.76 -6.48 -13.81
N LEU A 70 -24.65 -5.76 -13.98
CA LEU A 70 -24.64 -4.46 -14.67
C LEU A 70 -25.10 -4.59 -16.13
N LEU A 71 -24.49 -5.53 -16.88
CA LEU A 71 -24.81 -5.74 -18.29
C LEU A 71 -26.27 -6.14 -18.50
N SER A 72 -26.82 -7.04 -17.67
CA SER A 72 -28.22 -7.46 -17.77
C SER A 72 -29.18 -6.34 -17.47
N THR A 73 -28.87 -5.46 -16.51
CA THR A 73 -29.66 -4.27 -16.21
C THR A 73 -29.70 -3.27 -17.38
N LEU A 74 -28.58 -3.19 -18.13
CA LEU A 74 -28.48 -2.39 -19.34
C LEU A 74 -29.02 -3.08 -20.58
N ASN A 75 -29.61 -4.27 -20.45
CA ASN A 75 -30.06 -5.11 -21.56
C ASN A 75 -28.95 -5.43 -22.58
N VAL A 76 -27.71 -5.59 -22.06
CA VAL A 76 -26.52 -5.98 -22.83
C VAL A 76 -26.19 -7.45 -22.56
N PRO A 77 -25.77 -8.23 -23.57
CA PRO A 77 -25.39 -9.62 -23.39
C PRO A 77 -24.30 -9.82 -22.34
N THR A 78 -24.40 -10.92 -21.58
CA THR A 78 -23.48 -11.24 -20.48
C THR A 78 -22.26 -12.05 -20.97
N ILE A 79 -21.21 -12.10 -20.13
CA ILE A 79 -20.01 -12.92 -20.37
C ILE A 79 -20.12 -14.24 -19.59
N ASN A 80 -19.98 -15.36 -20.29
CA ASN A 80 -19.93 -16.68 -19.67
C ASN A 80 -18.77 -16.75 -18.66
N PRO A 81 -18.95 -17.37 -17.47
CA PRO A 81 -17.89 -17.52 -16.46
C PRO A 81 -16.61 -18.17 -16.96
N VAL A 82 -16.68 -19.13 -17.89
CA VAL A 82 -15.50 -19.78 -18.45
C VAL A 82 -14.69 -18.77 -19.29
N THR A 83 -15.37 -18.02 -20.16
CA THR A 83 -14.75 -16.95 -20.96
C THR A 83 -14.14 -15.88 -20.05
N PHE A 84 -14.88 -15.42 -19.04
CA PHE A 84 -14.38 -14.46 -18.07
C PHE A 84 -13.07 -14.96 -17.40
N LYS A 85 -13.07 -16.19 -16.89
CA LYS A 85 -11.89 -16.76 -16.21
C LYS A 85 -10.72 -16.97 -17.16
N SER A 86 -10.96 -17.31 -18.41
CA SER A 86 -9.90 -17.38 -19.41
C SER A 86 -9.26 -16.01 -19.66
N ARG A 87 -10.06 -14.98 -19.82
CA ARG A 87 -9.57 -13.59 -19.99
C ARG A 87 -8.92 -13.07 -18.71
N GLU A 88 -9.45 -13.41 -17.53
CA GLU A 88 -8.85 -13.02 -16.25
C GLU A 88 -7.41 -13.56 -16.10
N ARG A 89 -7.13 -14.79 -16.53
CA ARG A 89 -5.77 -15.33 -16.51
C ARG A 89 -4.83 -14.61 -17.47
N GLU A 90 -5.30 -14.35 -18.69
CA GLU A 90 -4.51 -13.63 -19.70
C GLU A 90 -4.16 -12.22 -19.23
N ILE A 91 -5.16 -11.42 -18.90
CA ILE A 91 -5.01 -10.03 -18.43
C ILE A 91 -4.24 -9.98 -17.11
N GLY A 92 -4.56 -10.88 -16.18
CA GLY A 92 -3.90 -10.92 -14.89
C GLY A 92 -2.40 -11.21 -15.00
N THR A 93 -2.01 -12.14 -15.89
CA THR A 93 -0.58 -12.42 -16.17
C THR A 93 0.11 -11.20 -16.78
N ALA A 94 -0.56 -10.46 -17.67
CA ALA A 94 -0.02 -9.23 -18.25
C ALA A 94 0.16 -8.15 -17.18
N VAL A 95 -0.83 -7.93 -16.32
CA VAL A 95 -0.74 -6.98 -15.19
C VAL A 95 0.39 -7.36 -14.22
N GLU A 96 0.56 -8.65 -13.90
CA GLU A 96 1.67 -9.09 -13.04
C GLU A 96 3.03 -8.75 -13.66
N LYS A 97 3.19 -8.89 -14.98
CA LYS A 97 4.42 -8.50 -15.68
C LYS A 97 4.64 -6.99 -15.62
N VAL A 98 3.60 -6.18 -15.87
CA VAL A 98 3.67 -4.70 -15.76
C VAL A 98 4.05 -4.30 -14.34
N ALA A 99 3.41 -4.87 -13.32
CA ALA A 99 3.74 -4.59 -11.92
C ALA A 99 5.20 -4.93 -11.59
N ARG A 100 5.66 -6.12 -11.97
CA ARG A 100 7.05 -6.54 -11.73
C ARG A 100 8.06 -5.65 -12.43
N LYS A 101 7.80 -5.30 -13.69
CA LYS A 101 8.65 -4.39 -14.46
C LYS A 101 8.76 -3.03 -13.77
N SER A 102 7.63 -2.44 -13.38
CA SER A 102 7.61 -1.14 -12.69
C SER A 102 8.36 -1.17 -11.35
N CYS A 103 8.28 -2.28 -10.60
CA CYS A 103 9.04 -2.45 -9.37
C CYS A 103 10.56 -2.51 -9.62
N LEU A 104 11.00 -3.25 -10.65
CA LEU A 104 12.42 -3.32 -11.01
C LEU A 104 12.97 -1.97 -11.45
N GLU A 105 12.21 -1.21 -12.25
CA GLU A 105 12.56 0.15 -12.67
C GLU A 105 12.69 1.09 -11.46
N ASN A 106 11.76 1.02 -10.51
CA ASN A 106 11.81 1.83 -9.30
C ASN A 106 12.93 1.40 -8.35
N MET A 107 13.25 0.11 -8.26
CA MET A 107 14.41 -0.36 -7.49
C MET A 107 15.72 0.18 -8.07
N ALA A 108 15.86 0.16 -9.41
CA ALA A 108 17.01 0.75 -10.10
C ALA A 108 17.09 2.28 -9.89
N LEU A 109 15.94 2.97 -9.92
CA LEU A 109 15.87 4.40 -9.63
C LEU A 109 16.28 4.71 -8.19
N GLU A 110 15.77 3.95 -7.20
CA GLU A 110 16.12 4.13 -5.78
C GLU A 110 17.62 3.93 -5.57
N ARG A 111 18.20 2.89 -6.19
CA ARG A 111 19.65 2.64 -6.20
C ARG A 111 20.42 3.81 -6.80
N LYS A 112 19.99 4.32 -7.94
CA LYS A 112 20.64 5.47 -8.60
C LYS A 112 20.61 6.70 -7.72
N LEU A 113 19.46 7.06 -7.17
CA LEU A 113 19.31 8.22 -6.29
C LEU A 113 20.14 8.10 -5.01
N ALA A 114 20.31 6.89 -4.48
CA ALA A 114 21.20 6.67 -3.34
C ALA A 114 22.67 6.96 -3.71
N LEU A 115 23.15 6.50 -4.87
CA LEU A 115 24.49 6.78 -5.37
C LEU A 115 24.69 8.28 -5.65
N ASP A 116 23.72 8.93 -6.32
CA ASP A 116 23.73 10.37 -6.61
C ASP A 116 23.75 11.20 -5.29
N GLY A 117 23.15 10.66 -4.21
CA GLY A 117 23.15 11.22 -2.86
C GLY A 117 24.42 10.91 -2.04
N GLY A 118 25.45 10.32 -2.63
CA GLY A 118 26.73 10.05 -1.99
C GLY A 118 26.87 8.68 -1.32
N ALA A 119 25.90 7.77 -1.46
CA ALA A 119 26.09 6.40 -1.03
C ALA A 119 27.10 5.69 -1.94
N THR A 120 27.90 4.81 -1.35
CA THR A 120 28.87 3.98 -2.09
C THR A 120 28.40 2.53 -2.16
N ALA A 121 28.73 1.87 -3.26
CA ALA A 121 28.57 0.42 -3.32
C ALA A 121 29.59 -0.26 -2.40
N ASP A 122 29.18 -1.34 -1.77
CA ASP A 122 30.10 -2.17 -0.98
C ASP A 122 31.04 -3.00 -1.88
N SER A 123 31.92 -3.82 -1.28
CA SER A 123 32.90 -4.67 -1.99
C SER A 123 32.25 -5.62 -3.00
N ASP A 124 31.00 -6.00 -2.77
CA ASP A 124 30.23 -6.94 -3.62
C ASP A 124 29.35 -6.20 -4.63
N GLY A 125 29.42 -4.86 -4.69
CA GLY A 125 28.66 -4.02 -5.63
C GLY A 125 27.23 -3.69 -5.19
N PHE A 126 26.84 -4.02 -3.96
CA PHE A 126 25.52 -3.69 -3.44
C PHE A 126 25.44 -2.26 -2.91
N VAL A 127 24.32 -1.60 -3.16
CA VAL A 127 24.02 -0.27 -2.62
C VAL A 127 22.96 -0.39 -1.52
N SER A 128 23.23 0.23 -0.38
CA SER A 128 22.28 0.30 0.74
C SER A 128 21.21 1.34 0.48
N VAL A 129 19.94 0.95 0.61
CA VAL A 129 18.79 1.85 0.52
C VAL A 129 17.84 1.68 1.71
N SER A 130 17.11 2.75 2.02
CA SER A 130 16.10 2.74 3.08
C SER A 130 14.72 2.54 2.50
N CYS A 131 13.89 1.74 3.16
CA CYS A 131 12.54 1.43 2.71
C CYS A 131 11.52 1.49 3.85
N SER A 132 10.24 1.47 3.50
CA SER A 132 9.15 1.11 4.41
C SER A 132 8.58 -0.24 3.99
N TYR A 133 8.15 -1.03 4.99
CA TYR A 133 7.55 -2.34 4.80
C TYR A 133 6.27 -2.45 5.61
N ASP A 134 5.23 -2.99 5.01
CA ASP A 134 3.96 -3.31 5.67
C ASP A 134 3.27 -4.48 4.96
N MET A 135 2.36 -5.15 5.69
CA MET A 135 1.56 -6.25 5.20
C MET A 135 0.07 -5.95 5.22
N GLY A 136 -0.54 -5.94 4.03
CA GLY A 136 -1.98 -5.86 3.86
C GLY A 136 -2.65 -7.22 3.92
N TRP A 137 -3.84 -7.28 4.56
CA TRP A 137 -4.64 -8.48 4.74
C TRP A 137 -5.96 -8.40 3.96
N GLN A 138 -6.33 -9.47 3.28
CA GLN A 138 -7.59 -9.50 2.53
C GLN A 138 -8.83 -9.58 3.44
N LYS A 139 -8.74 -10.24 4.60
CA LYS A 139 -9.86 -10.38 5.51
C LYS A 139 -9.98 -9.16 6.44
N ARG A 140 -11.22 -8.71 6.70
CA ARG A 140 -11.52 -7.70 7.73
C ARG A 140 -11.27 -8.23 9.14
N GLY A 141 -10.95 -7.33 10.07
CA GLY A 141 -10.70 -7.64 11.47
C GLY A 141 -9.26 -8.09 11.73
N ARG A 142 -9.06 -8.94 12.73
CA ARG A 142 -7.71 -9.41 13.09
C ARG A 142 -7.13 -10.25 11.96
N GLY A 143 -5.99 -9.83 11.40
CA GLY A 143 -5.29 -10.47 10.28
C GLY A 143 -4.94 -11.94 10.49
N HIS A 144 -4.92 -12.40 11.75
CA HIS A 144 -4.58 -13.77 12.15
C HIS A 144 -5.42 -14.87 11.48
N ASN A 145 -6.61 -14.55 11.00
CA ASN A 145 -7.51 -15.48 10.32
C ASN A 145 -7.55 -15.30 8.80
N SER A 146 -6.72 -14.43 8.23
CA SER A 146 -6.67 -14.25 6.79
C SER A 146 -5.99 -15.44 6.10
N SER A 147 -6.58 -15.92 5.00
CA SER A 147 -5.98 -16.96 4.17
C SER A 147 -4.98 -16.40 3.16
N THR A 148 -4.99 -15.11 2.96
CA THR A 148 -4.11 -14.39 2.02
C THR A 148 -3.67 -13.07 2.61
N GLY A 149 -2.46 -12.67 2.26
CA GLY A 149 -1.88 -11.37 2.56
C GLY A 149 -0.89 -10.96 1.49
N HIS A 150 -0.55 -9.69 1.46
CA HIS A 150 0.46 -9.14 0.55
C HIS A 150 1.38 -8.21 1.33
N GLY A 151 2.68 -8.47 1.25
CA GLY A 151 3.73 -7.58 1.75
C GLY A 151 4.27 -6.72 0.62
N ALA A 152 4.59 -5.47 0.91
CA ALA A 152 5.22 -4.56 -0.04
C ALA A 152 6.32 -3.74 0.62
N VAL A 153 7.42 -3.55 -0.09
CA VAL A 153 8.49 -2.60 0.26
C VAL A 153 8.39 -1.38 -0.64
N MET A 154 8.49 -0.19 -0.03
CA MET A 154 8.47 1.09 -0.72
C MET A 154 9.76 1.85 -0.41
N GLY A 155 10.37 2.45 -1.42
CA GLY A 155 11.54 3.30 -1.26
C GLY A 155 11.21 4.57 -0.46
N LEU A 156 12.05 4.94 0.49
CA LEU A 156 11.83 6.18 1.25
C LEU A 156 12.13 7.41 0.41
N THR A 157 13.05 7.32 -0.54
CA THR A 157 13.43 8.42 -1.44
C THR A 157 12.38 8.64 -2.53
N THR A 158 12.07 7.60 -3.31
CA THR A 158 11.14 7.70 -4.43
C THR A 158 9.67 7.69 -4.00
N GLY A 159 9.35 7.07 -2.87
CA GLY A 159 7.97 6.80 -2.45
C GLY A 159 7.24 5.80 -3.35
N LYS A 160 7.96 5.02 -4.15
CA LYS A 160 7.44 4.03 -5.07
C LYS A 160 7.57 2.61 -4.51
N VAL A 161 6.74 1.71 -5.00
CA VAL A 161 6.84 0.29 -4.65
C VAL A 161 8.06 -0.30 -5.35
N LEU A 162 8.99 -0.83 -4.55
CA LEU A 162 10.23 -1.44 -5.03
C LEU A 162 10.05 -2.94 -5.31
N ASP A 163 9.24 -3.60 -4.49
CA ASP A 163 8.90 -5.02 -4.66
C ASP A 163 7.67 -5.39 -3.82
N PHE A 164 7.02 -6.51 -4.16
CA PHE A 164 5.88 -7.05 -3.43
C PHE A 164 5.86 -8.58 -3.42
N ALA A 165 5.20 -9.16 -2.42
CA ALA A 165 5.00 -10.60 -2.29
C ALA A 165 3.58 -10.90 -1.81
N THR A 166 2.90 -11.85 -2.46
CA THR A 166 1.64 -12.39 -1.98
C THR A 166 1.88 -13.70 -1.23
N LYS A 167 1.18 -13.91 -0.12
CA LYS A 167 1.17 -15.14 0.66
C LYS A 167 -0.22 -15.72 0.69
N THR A 168 -0.34 -17.00 0.34
CA THR A 168 -1.63 -17.69 0.21
C THR A 168 -1.56 -19.08 0.85
N LYS A 169 -2.46 -19.35 1.80
CA LYS A 169 -2.55 -20.64 2.52
C LYS A 169 -3.37 -21.69 1.79
N THR A 170 -4.24 -21.28 0.88
CA THR A 170 -5.25 -22.18 0.30
C THR A 170 -5.30 -22.06 -1.22
N CYS A 171 -5.41 -23.20 -1.87
CA CYS A 171 -5.79 -23.26 -3.28
C CYS A 171 -7.13 -23.97 -3.41
N ARG A 172 -8.10 -23.34 -4.08
CA ARG A 172 -9.43 -23.93 -4.27
C ARG A 172 -9.41 -25.22 -5.04
N ILE A 173 -8.57 -25.33 -6.07
CA ILE A 173 -8.43 -26.54 -6.89
C ILE A 173 -7.87 -27.68 -6.05
N CYS A 174 -6.76 -27.46 -5.33
CA CYS A 174 -6.18 -28.44 -4.42
C CYS A 174 -7.18 -28.87 -3.35
N LYS A 175 -7.84 -27.90 -2.69
CA LYS A 175 -8.83 -28.19 -1.65
C LYS A 175 -10.01 -29.02 -2.15
N ASN A 176 -10.51 -28.73 -3.35
CA ASN A 176 -11.62 -29.50 -3.93
C ASN A 176 -11.18 -30.90 -4.33
N ALA A 177 -9.98 -31.07 -4.92
CA ALA A 177 -9.45 -32.39 -5.25
C ALA A 177 -9.28 -33.26 -4.00
N MET A 178 -8.73 -32.69 -2.90
CA MET A 178 -8.61 -33.38 -1.61
C MET A 178 -9.95 -33.82 -1.03
N LYS A 179 -10.98 -32.95 -1.11
CA LYS A 179 -12.31 -33.26 -0.59
C LYS A 179 -12.98 -34.46 -1.29
N VAL A 180 -12.70 -34.65 -2.58
CA VAL A 180 -13.30 -35.74 -3.38
C VAL A 180 -12.35 -36.89 -3.61
N GLY A 181 -11.19 -36.91 -2.92
CA GLY A 181 -10.19 -37.99 -3.04
C GLY A 181 -9.57 -38.14 -4.42
N LYS A 182 -9.57 -37.06 -5.25
CA LYS A 182 -9.04 -37.10 -6.61
C LYS A 182 -7.63 -36.50 -6.67
N LYS A 183 -6.84 -37.00 -7.62
CA LYS A 183 -5.54 -36.41 -7.96
C LYS A 183 -5.73 -34.96 -8.42
N VAL A 184 -4.86 -34.07 -7.94
CA VAL A 184 -4.88 -32.64 -8.30
C VAL A 184 -4.40 -32.50 -9.76
N ASN A 185 -5.20 -31.89 -10.61
CA ASN A 185 -4.79 -31.56 -11.98
C ASN A 185 -3.73 -30.46 -11.98
N VAL A 186 -2.88 -30.45 -13.02
CA VAL A 186 -1.89 -29.38 -13.23
C VAL A 186 -2.63 -28.04 -13.39
N HIS A 187 -2.26 -27.05 -12.56
CA HIS A 187 -2.86 -25.72 -12.56
C HIS A 187 -1.88 -24.69 -12.01
N ASP A 188 -2.17 -23.40 -12.20
CA ASP A 188 -1.47 -22.29 -11.58
C ASP A 188 -1.80 -22.24 -10.08
N CYS A 189 -1.04 -22.99 -9.29
CA CYS A 189 -1.23 -23.08 -7.85
C CYS A 189 -0.53 -21.94 -7.14
N ARG A 190 -1.31 -21.05 -6.54
CA ARG A 190 -0.80 -19.88 -5.81
C ARG A 190 -0.61 -20.14 -4.32
N GLN A 191 -0.86 -21.38 -3.84
CA GLN A 191 -0.58 -21.75 -2.46
C GLN A 191 0.93 -21.80 -2.21
N ASN A 192 1.44 -20.90 -1.38
CA ASN A 192 2.87 -20.72 -1.13
C ASN A 192 3.19 -20.51 0.37
N HIS A 193 2.21 -20.79 1.24
CA HIS A 193 2.38 -20.69 2.69
C HIS A 193 1.60 -21.80 3.41
N SER A 194 2.25 -22.48 4.34
CA SER A 194 1.65 -23.60 5.11
C SER A 194 1.49 -23.28 6.61
N ALA A 195 2.22 -22.30 7.13
CA ALA A 195 2.19 -21.93 8.54
C ALA A 195 0.98 -21.04 8.91
N SER A 196 0.97 -20.46 10.11
CA SER A 196 -0.09 -19.57 10.58
C SER A 196 -0.20 -18.30 9.72
N SER A 197 -1.34 -17.63 9.73
CA SER A 197 -1.49 -16.35 9.05
C SER A 197 -0.51 -15.29 9.58
N LYS A 198 -0.22 -15.30 10.89
CA LYS A 198 0.76 -14.39 11.49
C LYS A 198 2.16 -14.61 10.93
N ALA A 199 2.54 -15.83 10.58
CA ALA A 199 3.84 -16.15 10.00
C ALA A 199 4.00 -15.69 8.53
N MET A 200 2.92 -15.28 7.86
CA MET A 200 3.00 -14.76 6.49
C MET A 200 3.80 -13.47 6.40
N GLU A 201 3.66 -12.59 7.39
CA GLU A 201 4.30 -11.27 7.39
C GLU A 201 5.82 -11.37 7.47
N PRO A 202 6.44 -12.04 8.46
CA PRO A 202 7.88 -12.20 8.48
C PRO A 202 8.40 -12.99 7.27
N GLN A 203 7.64 -13.97 6.76
CA GLN A 203 8.07 -14.72 5.59
C GLN A 203 8.04 -13.85 4.30
N ALA A 204 7.05 -12.98 4.14
CA ALA A 204 7.00 -12.04 3.02
C ALA A 204 8.16 -11.03 3.10
N ALA A 205 8.47 -10.53 4.30
CA ALA A 205 9.60 -9.65 4.53
C ALA A 205 10.92 -10.32 4.12
N ILE A 206 11.20 -11.52 4.60
CA ILE A 206 12.43 -12.27 4.24
C ILE A 206 12.53 -12.43 2.72
N ASP A 207 11.44 -12.83 2.05
CA ASP A 207 11.46 -13.01 0.59
C ASP A 207 11.81 -11.71 -0.14
N LEU A 208 11.24 -10.57 0.29
CA LEU A 208 11.45 -9.27 -0.32
C LEU A 208 12.89 -8.76 -0.09
N PHE A 209 13.36 -8.83 1.14
CA PHE A 209 14.71 -8.37 1.52
C PHE A 209 15.80 -9.24 0.87
N THR A 210 15.59 -10.55 0.76
CA THR A 210 16.55 -11.43 0.07
C THR A 210 16.51 -11.22 -1.44
N ARG A 211 15.34 -10.97 -2.01
CA ARG A 211 15.16 -10.79 -3.45
C ARG A 211 15.76 -9.48 -3.96
N SER A 212 15.86 -8.43 -3.13
CA SER A 212 16.46 -7.15 -3.50
C SER A 212 17.92 -7.28 -3.96
N LEU A 213 18.63 -8.31 -3.46
CA LEU A 213 20.00 -8.61 -3.86
C LEU A 213 20.12 -8.89 -5.37
N LYS A 214 19.08 -9.41 -6.02
CA LYS A 214 19.05 -9.60 -7.48
C LYS A 214 19.13 -8.30 -8.28
N SER A 215 18.87 -7.17 -7.63
CA SER A 215 18.96 -5.83 -8.20
C SER A 215 20.18 -5.05 -7.70
N ASN A 216 21.15 -5.72 -7.09
CA ASN A 216 22.33 -5.13 -6.46
C ASN A 216 21.97 -4.08 -5.39
N VAL A 217 20.91 -4.36 -4.61
CA VAL A 217 20.41 -3.49 -3.54
C VAL A 217 20.30 -4.28 -2.25
N LYS A 218 20.81 -3.71 -1.14
CA LYS A 218 20.52 -4.11 0.23
C LYS A 218 19.51 -3.16 0.84
N LEU A 219 18.38 -3.67 1.26
CA LEU A 219 17.38 -2.92 2.04
C LEU A 219 17.87 -2.85 3.49
N SER A 220 18.92 -2.05 3.72
CA SER A 220 19.68 -2.05 4.98
C SER A 220 18.94 -1.37 6.13
N VAL A 221 17.91 -0.58 5.81
CA VAL A 221 17.06 0.11 6.78
C VAL A 221 15.60 -0.06 6.38
N TYR A 222 14.74 -0.36 7.36
CA TYR A 222 13.30 -0.33 7.12
C TYR A 222 12.51 0.31 8.25
N THR A 223 11.40 0.94 7.86
CA THR A 223 10.35 1.43 8.77
C THR A 223 9.11 0.59 8.58
N GLY A 224 8.47 0.19 9.65
CA GLY A 224 7.24 -0.60 9.64
C GLY A 224 6.62 -0.69 11.02
N ASP A 225 5.56 -1.48 11.16
CA ASP A 225 4.89 -1.72 12.42
C ASP A 225 5.86 -2.25 13.49
N ASP A 226 5.55 -1.99 14.76
CA ASP A 226 6.37 -2.43 15.90
C ASP A 226 6.25 -3.94 16.17
N ASP A 227 6.05 -4.76 15.11
CA ASP A 227 6.11 -6.21 15.25
C ASP A 227 7.55 -6.67 15.48
N SER A 228 7.81 -7.09 16.71
CA SER A 228 9.11 -7.64 17.12
C SER A 228 9.41 -8.97 16.41
N THR A 229 8.38 -9.71 16.02
CA THR A 229 8.51 -11.02 15.35
C THR A 229 9.11 -10.85 13.96
N THR A 230 8.58 -9.95 13.16
CA THR A 230 9.11 -9.64 11.82
C THR A 230 10.54 -9.13 11.89
N ALA A 231 10.85 -8.23 12.83
CA ALA A 231 12.20 -7.72 13.03
C ALA A 231 13.20 -8.83 13.41
N ALA A 232 12.83 -9.73 14.31
CA ALA A 232 13.66 -10.87 14.72
C ALA A 232 13.94 -11.83 13.54
N HIS A 233 12.93 -12.13 12.73
CA HIS A 233 13.08 -13.01 11.57
C HIS A 233 13.95 -12.37 10.48
N ILE A 234 13.81 -11.07 10.20
CA ILE A 234 14.68 -10.33 9.27
C ILE A 234 16.12 -10.43 9.75
N LYS A 235 16.38 -10.10 11.03
CA LYS A 235 17.73 -10.13 11.62
C LYS A 235 18.37 -11.52 11.54
N GLN A 236 17.58 -12.59 11.66
CA GLN A 236 18.08 -13.98 11.67
C GLN A 236 18.30 -14.54 10.26
N LYS A 237 17.43 -14.19 9.29
CA LYS A 237 17.33 -14.93 8.02
C LYS A 237 17.74 -14.12 6.78
N VAL A 238 17.81 -12.79 6.87
CA VAL A 238 18.32 -11.96 5.77
C VAL A 238 19.86 -11.99 5.82
N PRO A 239 20.55 -12.21 4.67
CA PRO A 239 22.01 -12.45 4.66
C PRO A 239 22.85 -11.16 4.81
N TYR A 240 22.28 -10.05 5.24
CA TYR A 240 22.96 -8.80 5.52
C TYR A 240 22.29 -8.07 6.69
N PRO A 241 23.00 -7.18 7.39
CA PRO A 241 22.44 -6.45 8.52
C PRO A 241 21.33 -5.50 8.07
N VAL A 242 20.23 -5.50 8.82
CA VAL A 242 19.06 -4.63 8.58
C VAL A 242 18.73 -3.89 9.87
N GLU A 243 18.71 -2.56 9.80
CA GLU A 243 18.31 -1.68 10.90
C GLU A 243 16.79 -1.38 10.80
N LYS A 244 16.09 -1.45 11.94
CA LYS A 244 14.69 -1.03 12.03
C LYS A 244 14.61 0.37 12.59
N TRP A 245 14.01 1.31 11.83
CA TRP A 245 13.61 2.63 12.31
C TRP A 245 12.19 2.59 12.86
N THR A 246 11.93 3.45 13.83
CA THR A 246 10.61 3.55 14.46
C THR A 246 9.67 4.38 13.58
N ASP A 247 8.47 3.86 13.34
CA ASP A 247 7.39 4.62 12.71
C ASP A 247 6.87 5.69 13.66
N ILE A 248 6.95 6.96 13.27
CA ILE A 248 6.53 8.09 14.10
C ILE A 248 5.02 8.11 14.37
N VAL A 249 4.19 7.56 13.47
CA VAL A 249 2.73 7.48 13.67
C VAL A 249 2.42 6.48 14.78
N HIS A 250 3.10 5.33 14.75
CA HIS A 250 3.01 4.31 15.79
C HIS A 250 3.58 4.82 17.12
N ALA A 251 4.75 5.46 17.12
CA ALA A 251 5.33 6.06 18.33
C ALA A 251 4.37 7.06 19.00
N LYS A 252 3.73 7.94 18.21
CA LYS A 252 2.71 8.88 18.74
C LYS A 252 1.50 8.15 19.33
N ARG A 253 1.03 7.10 18.67
CA ARG A 253 -0.10 6.28 19.15
C ARG A 253 0.25 5.58 20.46
N PHE A 254 1.44 5.03 20.58
CA PHE A 254 1.93 4.38 21.80
C PHE A 254 2.07 5.38 22.94
N LEU A 255 2.69 6.53 22.71
CA LEU A 255 2.77 7.60 23.70
C LEU A 255 1.37 8.00 24.18
N SER A 256 0.46 8.28 23.26
CA SER A 256 -0.94 8.63 23.58
C SER A 256 -1.61 7.55 24.44
N THR A 257 -1.49 6.27 24.07
CA THR A 257 -2.07 5.14 24.81
C THR A 257 -1.50 5.05 26.23
N ARG A 258 -0.19 5.24 26.39
CA ARG A 258 0.47 5.22 27.72
C ARG A 258 -0.02 6.36 28.61
N LEU A 259 -0.14 7.57 28.05
CA LEU A 259 -0.67 8.73 28.77
C LEU A 259 -2.14 8.53 29.18
N TYR A 260 -2.98 7.96 28.32
CA TYR A 260 -4.37 7.60 28.67
C TYR A 260 -4.43 6.52 29.75
N ASN A 261 -3.58 5.51 29.67
CA ASN A 261 -3.50 4.47 30.70
C ASN A 261 -3.05 5.05 32.04
N LEU A 262 -2.11 6.01 32.03
CA LEU A 262 -1.71 6.76 33.23
C LEU A 262 -2.87 7.58 33.80
N ALA A 263 -3.63 8.27 32.95
CA ALA A 263 -4.82 9.03 33.36
C ALA A 263 -5.90 8.16 34.02
N GLN A 264 -6.08 6.92 33.54
CA GLN A 264 -7.08 5.99 34.07
C GLN A 264 -6.63 5.34 35.39
N ARG A 265 -5.35 5.06 35.56
CA ARG A 265 -4.79 4.32 36.72
C ARG A 265 -4.32 5.25 37.83
N GLY A 266 -3.89 6.46 37.49
CA GLY A 266 -3.29 7.40 38.43
C GLY A 266 -4.34 8.26 39.10
N LYS A 267 -4.49 8.12 40.44
CA LYS A 267 -5.14 9.13 41.28
C LYS A 267 -4.06 10.06 41.83
N PHE A 268 -3.88 11.20 41.21
CA PHE A 268 -2.90 12.19 41.63
C PHE A 268 -3.60 13.22 42.51
N ALA A 269 -3.27 13.23 43.83
CA ALA A 269 -3.79 14.26 44.73
C ALA A 269 -3.10 15.60 44.44
N ASN A 270 -3.84 16.68 44.56
CA ASN A 270 -3.33 18.07 44.41
C ASN A 270 -2.52 18.25 43.11
N SER A 271 -3.07 17.81 41.98
CA SER A 271 -2.41 17.93 40.69
C SER A 271 -3.38 18.31 39.57
N SER A 272 -2.83 18.73 38.42
CA SER A 272 -3.57 18.88 37.19
C SER A 272 -4.21 17.56 36.73
N VAL A 273 -5.36 17.62 36.08
CA VAL A 273 -6.01 16.47 35.48
C VAL A 273 -5.35 16.15 34.13
N LEU A 274 -4.91 14.92 33.96
CA LEU A 274 -4.40 14.44 32.68
C LEU A 274 -5.56 14.20 31.69
N SER A 275 -6.18 15.32 31.28
CA SER A 275 -7.33 15.34 30.37
C SER A 275 -6.92 15.01 28.93
N GLN A 276 -7.92 14.72 28.06
CA GLN A 276 -7.69 14.52 26.62
C GLN A 276 -6.92 15.70 25.98
N ARG A 277 -7.21 16.94 26.40
CA ARG A 277 -6.51 18.15 25.92
C ARG A 277 -5.04 18.13 26.30
N VAL A 278 -4.70 17.75 27.53
CA VAL A 278 -3.31 17.63 28.01
C VAL A 278 -2.58 16.51 27.26
N VAL A 279 -3.20 15.34 27.11
CA VAL A 279 -2.62 14.23 26.33
C VAL A 279 -2.34 14.65 24.87
N SER A 280 -3.33 15.30 24.24
CA SER A 280 -3.17 15.79 22.87
C SER A 280 -2.05 16.80 22.72
N TYR A 281 -1.91 17.72 23.70
CA TYR A 281 -0.83 18.69 23.76
C TYR A 281 0.55 18.00 23.85
N LEU A 282 0.73 17.09 24.78
CA LEU A 282 2.00 16.36 24.96
C LEU A 282 2.39 15.56 23.71
N VAL A 283 1.41 14.89 23.06
CA VAL A 283 1.64 14.18 21.81
C VAL A 283 1.97 15.11 20.64
N LYS A 284 1.37 16.32 20.60
CA LYS A 284 1.69 17.36 19.62
C LYS A 284 3.12 17.86 19.80
N CYS A 285 3.56 18.14 21.04
CA CYS A 285 4.94 18.53 21.35
C CYS A 285 5.93 17.44 20.93
N PHE A 286 5.66 16.18 21.28
CA PHE A 286 6.48 15.03 20.86
C PHE A 286 6.62 14.94 19.34
N SER A 287 5.50 15.06 18.61
CA SER A 287 5.50 15.05 17.15
C SER A 287 6.31 16.21 16.55
N TYR A 288 6.17 17.39 17.13
CA TYR A 288 6.88 18.60 16.72
C TYR A 288 8.39 18.44 16.89
N CYS A 289 8.85 18.00 18.07
CA CYS A 289 10.27 17.76 18.34
C CYS A 289 10.90 16.79 17.32
N ILE A 290 10.23 15.67 17.01
CA ILE A 290 10.73 14.71 16.02
C ILE A 290 10.84 15.36 14.64
N THR A 291 9.84 16.14 14.23
CA THR A 291 9.81 16.74 12.89
C THR A 291 10.87 17.83 12.73
N GLN A 292 11.05 18.68 13.74
CA GLN A 292 12.02 19.79 13.72
C GLN A 292 13.47 19.29 13.81
N ASN A 293 13.71 18.17 14.48
CA ASN A 293 15.07 17.63 14.68
C ASN A 293 15.34 16.40 13.78
N LYS A 294 14.69 16.35 12.62
CA LYS A 294 14.90 15.26 11.68
C LYS A 294 16.37 15.09 11.31
N GLY A 295 16.89 13.87 11.48
CA GLY A 295 18.26 13.52 11.18
C GLY A 295 19.29 13.94 12.25
N ASN A 296 18.87 14.58 13.34
CA ASN A 296 19.75 15.00 14.43
C ASN A 296 19.33 14.35 15.77
N PRO A 297 19.86 13.18 16.11
CA PRO A 297 19.52 12.47 17.35
C PRO A 297 19.79 13.28 18.63
N SER A 298 20.93 13.97 18.70
CA SER A 298 21.33 14.70 19.90
C SER A 298 20.42 15.90 20.17
N ALA A 299 20.05 16.65 19.13
CA ALA A 299 19.10 17.75 19.26
C ALA A 299 17.71 17.23 19.65
N LEU A 300 17.26 16.13 19.00
CA LEU A 300 15.99 15.50 19.34
C LEU A 300 15.93 15.07 20.80
N GLN A 301 16.98 14.42 21.30
CA GLN A 301 17.07 13.98 22.70
C GLN A 301 16.92 15.16 23.68
N LYS A 302 17.63 16.23 23.42
CA LYS A 302 17.59 17.45 24.25
C LYS A 302 16.17 18.04 24.27
N GLU A 303 15.53 18.16 23.10
CA GLU A 303 14.18 18.72 23.01
C GLU A 303 13.10 17.81 23.58
N LEU A 304 13.20 16.49 23.42
CA LEU A 304 12.26 15.54 24.06
C LEU A 304 12.31 15.64 25.60
N LYS A 305 13.51 15.81 26.19
CA LYS A 305 13.67 16.00 27.63
C LYS A 305 13.03 17.29 28.15
N SER A 306 12.91 18.33 27.34
CA SER A 306 12.33 19.61 27.73
C SER A 306 10.79 19.64 27.72
N ILE A 307 10.11 18.67 27.07
CA ILE A 307 8.65 18.69 26.89
C ILE A 307 7.91 18.70 28.25
N VAL A 308 8.29 17.81 29.15
CA VAL A 308 7.60 17.69 30.44
C VAL A 308 7.89 18.88 31.36
N PRO A 309 9.16 19.29 31.58
CA PRO A 309 9.44 20.54 32.31
C PRO A 309 8.67 21.73 31.74
N HIS A 310 8.73 21.96 30.44
CA HIS A 310 7.99 23.03 29.76
C HIS A 310 6.49 22.99 30.06
N ALA A 311 5.84 21.83 30.06
CA ALA A 311 4.43 21.71 30.37
C ALA A 311 4.10 22.05 31.83
N PHE A 312 5.07 22.00 32.75
CA PHE A 312 4.96 22.33 34.16
C PHE A 312 5.56 23.71 34.52
N GLY A 313 5.81 24.57 33.52
CA GLY A 313 6.27 25.95 33.71
C GLY A 313 7.76 26.12 33.88
N ASP A 314 8.55 25.06 33.76
CA ASP A 314 10.01 25.15 33.73
C ASP A 314 10.50 25.23 32.27
N HIS A 315 11.01 26.39 31.89
CA HIS A 315 11.46 26.71 30.55
C HIS A 315 12.99 26.76 30.41
N GLU A 316 13.77 26.41 31.43
CA GLU A 316 15.22 26.55 31.45
C GLU A 316 15.88 25.80 30.27
N CYS A 317 15.49 24.56 30.08
CA CYS A 317 16.03 23.69 29.04
C CYS A 317 15.42 23.89 27.64
N CYS A 318 14.42 24.77 27.49
CA CYS A 318 13.73 24.99 26.23
C CYS A 318 14.61 25.70 25.19
N ASN A 319 14.39 25.41 23.91
CA ASN A 319 14.99 26.15 22.82
C ASN A 319 14.21 27.45 22.54
N GLU A 320 14.91 28.55 22.42
CA GLU A 320 14.33 29.88 22.15
C GLU A 320 13.57 29.97 20.82
N SER A 321 13.94 29.15 19.84
CA SER A 321 13.32 29.16 18.51
C SER A 321 11.82 28.84 18.52
N TRP A 322 11.33 28.09 19.53
CA TRP A 322 9.94 27.69 19.61
C TRP A 322 9.26 28.00 20.97
N CYS A 323 10.03 28.23 22.02
CA CYS A 323 9.50 28.47 23.36
C CYS A 323 9.03 29.92 23.52
N ARG A 324 7.73 30.12 23.46
CA ARG A 324 7.12 31.45 23.60
C ARG A 324 7.37 32.07 24.98
N ALA A 325 7.52 31.28 26.04
CA ALA A 325 7.87 31.78 27.36
C ALA A 325 9.27 32.43 27.38
N LYS A 326 10.23 31.94 26.58
CA LYS A 326 11.54 32.58 26.42
C LYS A 326 11.50 33.81 25.50
N GLN A 327 10.63 33.77 24.47
CA GLN A 327 10.50 34.87 23.51
C GLN A 327 9.77 36.09 24.11
N ASP A 328 8.73 35.87 24.90
CA ASP A 328 7.92 36.92 25.54
C ASP A 328 7.45 36.46 26.92
N PRO A 329 8.33 36.53 27.96
CA PRO A 329 8.00 36.04 29.28
C PRO A 329 6.85 36.78 29.95
N LEU A 330 6.68 38.09 29.64
CA LEU A 330 5.67 38.94 30.30
C LEU A 330 4.24 38.64 29.87
N ASN A 331 4.05 38.26 28.58
CA ASN A 331 2.72 38.01 28.01
C ASN A 331 2.44 36.52 27.81
N TYR A 332 3.39 35.65 28.19
CA TYR A 332 3.25 34.21 27.99
C TYR A 332 2.07 33.64 28.75
N LYS A 333 1.25 32.88 28.06
CA LYS A 333 0.20 32.01 28.61
C LYS A 333 0.25 30.69 27.90
N HIS A 334 0.11 29.59 28.62
CA HIS A 334 0.14 28.23 28.05
C HIS A 334 -1.20 27.91 27.34
N SER A 335 -1.49 28.64 26.25
CA SER A 335 -2.80 28.64 25.57
C SER A 335 -3.29 27.24 25.14
N ASP A 336 -2.38 26.31 24.86
CA ASP A 336 -2.72 24.95 24.45
C ASP A 336 -3.10 24.04 25.64
N LEU A 337 -2.75 24.41 26.85
CA LEU A 337 -3.16 23.72 28.08
C LEU A 337 -4.50 24.22 28.64
N PRO A 338 -5.16 23.46 29.51
CA PRO A 338 -6.41 23.89 30.16
C PRO A 338 -6.22 25.20 30.91
N TYR A 339 -7.19 26.11 30.73
CA TYR A 339 -7.23 27.44 31.39
C TYR A 339 -6.05 28.36 31.06
N GLY A 340 -5.21 28.02 30.08
CA GLY A 340 -4.02 28.80 29.74
C GLY A 340 -2.93 28.79 30.82
N LYS A 341 -2.91 27.78 31.68
CA LYS A 341 -2.00 27.62 32.80
C LYS A 341 -1.12 26.41 32.67
N ASP A 342 0.05 26.47 33.30
CA ASP A 342 0.96 25.34 33.40
C ASP A 342 0.33 24.19 34.19
N LEU A 343 0.81 22.99 33.97
CA LEU A 343 0.46 21.83 34.76
C LEU A 343 1.13 21.91 36.14
N PHE A 344 0.53 21.29 37.12
CA PHE A 344 1.08 21.22 38.48
C PHE A 344 0.89 19.82 39.07
N GLY A 345 1.68 19.53 40.13
CA GLY A 345 1.66 18.26 40.83
C GLY A 345 2.91 17.41 40.58
N GLU A 346 3.77 17.31 41.59
CA GLU A 346 5.08 16.64 41.49
C GLU A 346 4.97 15.17 41.11
N GLN A 347 3.99 14.44 41.69
CA GLN A 347 3.80 13.01 41.38
C GLN A 347 3.31 12.79 39.95
N LEU A 348 2.45 13.69 39.43
CA LEU A 348 2.00 13.65 38.02
C LEU A 348 3.18 13.93 37.09
N GLN A 349 3.99 14.95 37.40
CA GLN A 349 5.18 15.30 36.61
C GLN A 349 6.15 14.14 36.54
N LYS A 350 6.51 13.52 37.68
CA LYS A 350 7.40 12.35 37.72
C LYS A 350 6.85 11.18 36.89
N SER A 351 5.54 10.94 36.95
CA SER A 351 4.91 9.84 36.21
C SER A 351 4.90 10.08 34.70
N ILE A 352 4.67 11.30 34.23
CA ILE A 352 4.76 11.67 32.82
C ILE A 352 6.23 11.63 32.36
N GLN A 353 7.15 12.18 33.18
CA GLN A 353 8.58 12.19 32.89
C GLN A 353 9.12 10.78 32.67
N ALA A 354 8.76 9.82 33.52
CA ALA A 354 9.15 8.42 33.35
C ALA A 354 8.72 7.82 32.00
N ILE A 355 7.55 8.24 31.48
CA ILE A 355 7.11 7.81 30.13
C ILE A 355 7.99 8.45 29.04
N PHE A 356 8.33 9.73 29.16
CA PHE A 356 9.16 10.44 28.18
C PHE A 356 10.62 9.99 28.22
N ASP A 357 11.16 9.66 29.39
CA ASP A 357 12.54 9.21 29.54
C ASP A 357 12.84 7.95 28.72
N GLU A 358 11.87 7.06 28.55
CA GLU A 358 12.01 5.88 27.68
C GLU A 358 12.24 6.26 26.21
N TYR A 359 11.64 7.37 25.74
CA TYR A 359 11.85 7.90 24.40
C TYR A 359 13.16 8.69 24.28
N CYS A 360 13.76 9.07 25.40
CA CYS A 360 15.01 9.84 25.44
C CYS A 360 16.26 8.98 25.51
N THR A 361 16.17 7.64 25.44
CA THR A 361 17.35 6.77 25.40
C THR A 361 18.04 6.89 24.03
N ASP A 362 19.37 6.78 24.00
CA ASP A 362 20.17 6.93 22.77
C ASP A 362 19.71 5.99 21.66
N LEU A 363 19.34 4.74 22.02
CA LEU A 363 18.87 3.75 21.07
C LEU A 363 17.53 4.16 20.42
N VAL A 364 16.58 4.67 21.22
CA VAL A 364 15.25 5.04 20.74
C VAL A 364 15.34 6.34 19.94
N VAL A 365 16.07 7.32 20.42
CA VAL A 365 16.26 8.61 19.72
C VAL A 365 16.92 8.39 18.35
N LYS A 366 17.93 7.55 18.25
CA LYS A 366 18.57 7.20 16.97
C LYS A 366 17.56 6.63 15.97
N LYS A 367 16.63 5.78 16.42
CA LYS A 367 15.60 5.18 15.57
C LYS A 367 14.44 6.13 15.25
N LEU A 368 14.18 7.13 16.09
CA LEU A 368 13.13 8.13 15.90
C LEU A 368 13.58 9.31 15.04
N SER A 369 14.87 9.71 15.14
CA SER A 369 15.39 10.92 14.48
C SER A 369 15.21 10.94 12.96
N PRO A 370 15.21 9.82 12.22
CA PRO A 370 14.93 9.84 10.77
C PRO A 370 13.52 10.35 10.44
N ALA A 371 12.61 10.40 11.42
CA ALA A 371 11.21 10.79 11.25
C ALA A 371 10.49 9.99 10.16
N ALA A 372 10.81 8.71 10.08
CA ALA A 372 10.27 7.81 9.07
C ALA A 372 8.84 7.35 9.43
N ASN A 373 8.04 7.02 8.41
CA ASN A 373 6.69 6.51 8.59
C ASN A 373 6.29 5.54 7.49
N SER A 374 5.28 4.71 7.78
CA SER A 374 4.70 3.71 6.87
C SER A 374 3.41 4.18 6.18
N GLN A 375 3.03 5.46 6.28
CA GLN A 375 1.77 5.98 5.70
C GLN A 375 1.64 5.71 4.20
N ARG A 376 2.76 5.65 3.46
CA ARG A 376 2.76 5.30 2.04
C ARG A 376 2.33 3.85 1.82
N ASN A 377 2.70 2.93 2.71
CA ASN A 377 2.23 1.54 2.67
C ASN A 377 0.74 1.46 3.00
N GLU A 378 0.23 2.24 3.96
CA GLU A 378 -1.21 2.32 4.26
C GLU A 378 -1.98 2.84 3.04
N ALA A 379 -1.48 3.86 2.35
CA ALA A 379 -2.06 4.38 1.11
C ALA A 379 -2.03 3.32 -0.01
N LEU A 380 -0.94 2.58 -0.16
CA LEU A 380 -0.83 1.46 -1.09
C LEU A 380 -1.85 0.37 -0.76
N ASN A 381 -1.98 -0.02 0.51
CA ASN A 381 -2.97 -1.00 0.94
C ASN A 381 -4.39 -0.57 0.62
N SER A 382 -4.71 0.72 0.73
CA SER A 382 -6.01 1.29 0.32
C SER A 382 -6.23 1.18 -1.20
N ILE A 383 -5.19 1.46 -2.01
CA ILE A 383 -5.27 1.28 -3.47
C ILE A 383 -5.51 -0.20 -3.81
N ILE A 384 -4.77 -1.13 -3.19
CA ILE A 384 -4.95 -2.57 -3.39
C ILE A 384 -6.36 -3.00 -2.95
N GLU A 385 -6.86 -2.50 -1.82
CA GLU A 385 -8.20 -2.80 -1.33
C GLU A 385 -9.30 -2.36 -2.30
N SER A 386 -9.11 -1.27 -3.03
CA SER A 386 -10.05 -0.86 -4.09
C SER A 386 -10.17 -1.88 -5.24
N LYS A 387 -9.12 -2.67 -5.49
CA LYS A 387 -9.07 -3.74 -6.51
C LYS A 387 -9.44 -5.11 -5.92
N ASN A 388 -9.09 -5.32 -4.65
CA ASN A 388 -9.25 -6.56 -3.90
C ASN A 388 -10.05 -6.33 -2.60
N PRO A 389 -11.33 -5.91 -2.70
CA PRO A 389 -12.10 -5.47 -1.55
C PRO A 389 -12.29 -6.59 -0.52
N LYS A 390 -12.09 -6.27 0.76
CA LYS A 390 -12.16 -7.20 1.90
C LYS A 390 -13.53 -7.85 2.10
N ILE A 391 -14.58 -7.26 1.55
CA ILE A 391 -15.93 -7.84 1.59
C ILE A 391 -16.12 -8.98 0.58
N ARG A 392 -15.19 -9.18 -0.34
CA ARG A 392 -15.23 -10.21 -1.39
C ARG A 392 -14.02 -11.12 -1.27
N PHE A 393 -14.25 -12.43 -1.32
CA PHE A 393 -13.17 -13.39 -1.22
C PHE A 393 -12.64 -13.79 -2.60
N TYR A 394 -11.51 -13.22 -3.00
CA TYR A 394 -10.77 -13.60 -4.21
C TYR A 394 -9.58 -14.54 -3.92
N GLY A 395 -9.31 -14.85 -2.65
CA GLY A 395 -8.25 -15.76 -2.22
C GLY A 395 -8.46 -17.19 -2.68
N GLY A 396 -7.40 -17.99 -2.67
CA GLY A 396 -7.43 -19.38 -3.11
C GLY A 396 -7.41 -19.57 -4.63
N SER A 397 -7.17 -18.51 -5.39
CA SER A 397 -6.93 -18.53 -6.85
C SER A 397 -6.01 -17.38 -7.26
N SER A 398 -5.49 -17.40 -8.49
CA SER A 398 -4.67 -16.34 -9.08
C SER A 398 -5.35 -14.96 -9.12
N SER A 399 -6.68 -14.91 -9.01
CA SER A 399 -7.43 -13.64 -9.03
C SER A 399 -7.01 -12.65 -7.92
N ASN A 400 -6.62 -13.16 -6.75
CA ASN A 400 -6.08 -12.33 -5.66
C ASN A 400 -4.78 -11.64 -6.10
N ASP A 401 -3.85 -12.39 -6.66
CA ASP A 401 -2.53 -11.90 -7.05
C ASP A 401 -2.63 -10.89 -8.19
N PHE A 402 -3.50 -11.14 -9.16
CA PHE A 402 -3.80 -10.21 -10.25
C PHE A 402 -4.33 -8.86 -9.74
N ARG A 403 -5.19 -8.87 -8.72
CA ARG A 403 -5.74 -7.66 -8.10
C ARG A 403 -4.70 -6.90 -7.28
N VAL A 404 -3.85 -7.61 -6.56
CA VAL A 404 -2.68 -7.00 -5.89
C VAL A 404 -1.78 -6.35 -6.93
N ALA A 405 -1.47 -7.04 -8.03
CA ALA A 405 -0.66 -6.50 -9.12
C ALA A 405 -1.28 -5.25 -9.76
N CYS A 406 -2.63 -5.18 -9.93
CA CYS A 406 -3.32 -3.96 -10.37
C CYS A 406 -3.07 -2.79 -9.40
N GLY A 407 -3.14 -3.03 -8.09
CA GLY A 407 -2.88 -2.00 -7.07
C GLY A 407 -1.44 -1.52 -7.09
N ILE A 408 -0.46 -2.43 -7.18
CA ILE A 408 0.97 -2.12 -7.32
C ILE A 408 1.24 -1.30 -8.59
N SER A 409 0.71 -1.75 -9.72
CA SER A 409 0.86 -1.05 -11.00
C SER A 409 0.29 0.36 -10.93
N GLN A 410 -0.91 0.53 -10.35
CA GLN A 410 -1.50 1.87 -10.18
C GLN A 410 -0.68 2.75 -9.23
N ALA A 411 -0.11 2.22 -8.16
CA ALA A 411 0.74 3.00 -7.26
C ALA A 411 2.03 3.49 -7.94
N ASN A 412 2.61 2.67 -8.82
CA ASN A 412 3.85 3.00 -9.52
C ASN A 412 3.65 3.83 -10.78
N LEU A 413 2.63 3.52 -11.59
CA LEU A 413 2.43 4.02 -12.95
C LEU A 413 1.18 4.91 -13.10
N GLY A 414 0.41 5.11 -12.02
CA GLY A 414 -0.89 5.77 -12.12
C GLY A 414 -1.89 4.95 -12.93
N TYR A 415 -2.86 5.61 -13.54
CA TYR A 415 -3.88 4.95 -14.37
C TYR A 415 -3.34 4.47 -15.72
N HIS A 416 -2.19 4.95 -16.16
CA HIS A 416 -1.52 4.50 -17.38
C HIS A 416 -1.15 3.02 -17.38
N TYR A 417 -1.11 2.34 -16.23
CA TYR A 417 -0.89 0.90 -16.21
C TYR A 417 -1.96 0.13 -17.00
N ILE A 418 -3.16 0.70 -17.19
CA ILE A 418 -4.26 0.11 -17.95
C ILE A 418 -3.86 0.02 -19.44
N SER A 419 -3.42 1.14 -20.03
CA SER A 419 -2.94 1.15 -21.42
C SER A 419 -1.73 0.26 -21.61
N GLN A 420 -0.72 0.35 -20.72
CA GLN A 420 0.47 -0.51 -20.78
C GLN A 420 0.13 -2.01 -20.70
N THR A 421 -0.89 -2.38 -19.91
CA THR A 421 -1.34 -3.77 -19.83
C THR A 421 -1.95 -4.23 -21.16
N LEU A 422 -2.82 -3.40 -21.76
CA LEU A 422 -3.44 -3.68 -23.05
C LEU A 422 -2.39 -3.76 -24.16
N ASP A 423 -1.48 -2.80 -24.22
CA ASP A 423 -0.38 -2.74 -25.20
C ASP A 423 0.51 -3.98 -25.12
N SER A 424 0.79 -4.50 -23.92
CA SER A 424 1.56 -5.73 -23.71
C SER A 424 0.91 -6.98 -24.32
N LEU A 425 -0.37 -6.90 -24.66
CA LEU A 425 -1.16 -7.95 -25.31
C LEU A 425 -1.51 -7.62 -26.77
N ASN A 426 -0.93 -6.55 -27.32
CA ASN A 426 -1.28 -6.00 -28.65
C ASN A 426 -2.78 -5.66 -28.76
N ILE A 427 -3.38 -5.16 -27.68
CA ILE A 427 -4.75 -4.67 -27.63
C ILE A 427 -4.70 -3.16 -27.55
N GLU A 428 -5.16 -2.48 -28.57
CA GLU A 428 -5.26 -1.02 -28.56
C GLU A 428 -6.18 -0.53 -27.42
N PRO A 429 -5.80 0.43 -26.57
CA PRO A 429 -6.63 0.93 -25.48
C PRO A 429 -7.95 1.55 -25.94
N GLY A 430 -7.92 2.27 -27.06
CA GLY A 430 -9.06 3.03 -27.60
C GLY A 430 -9.23 4.40 -26.95
N GLU A 431 -9.80 5.32 -27.73
CA GLU A 431 -9.90 6.75 -27.38
C GLU A 431 -10.58 7.01 -26.03
N HIS A 432 -11.73 6.40 -25.78
CA HIS A 432 -12.46 6.60 -24.52
C HIS A 432 -11.68 6.14 -23.29
N CYS A 433 -10.88 5.07 -23.43
CA CYS A 433 -10.02 4.59 -22.35
C CYS A 433 -8.91 5.61 -22.07
N LEU A 434 -8.22 6.09 -23.09
CA LEU A 434 -7.15 7.09 -22.97
C LEU A 434 -7.67 8.39 -22.39
N ASN A 435 -8.76 8.94 -22.92
CA ASN A 435 -9.39 10.15 -22.39
C ASN A 435 -9.80 10.03 -20.92
N HIS A 436 -10.25 8.84 -20.49
CA HIS A 436 -10.57 8.61 -19.07
C HIS A 436 -9.32 8.52 -18.21
N ILE A 437 -8.26 7.84 -18.67
CA ILE A 437 -6.96 7.77 -18.00
C ILE A 437 -6.43 9.20 -17.75
N ASP A 438 -6.39 10.04 -18.78
CA ASP A 438 -5.89 11.40 -18.68
C ASP A 438 -6.68 12.26 -17.68
N LYS A 439 -8.01 12.13 -17.68
CA LYS A 439 -8.87 12.80 -16.68
C LYS A 439 -8.55 12.36 -15.26
N MET A 440 -8.31 11.07 -15.05
CA MET A 440 -8.01 10.53 -13.71
C MET A 440 -6.60 10.91 -13.24
N GLU A 441 -5.61 10.97 -14.14
CA GLU A 441 -4.26 11.44 -13.83
C GLU A 441 -4.26 12.93 -13.50
N HIS A 442 -4.98 13.73 -14.27
CA HIS A 442 -5.14 15.15 -13.98
C HIS A 442 -5.76 15.37 -12.59
N LYS A 443 -6.85 14.67 -12.27
CA LYS A 443 -7.49 14.72 -10.95
C LYS A 443 -6.53 14.30 -9.84
N ALA A 444 -5.78 13.22 -10.02
CA ALA A 444 -4.82 12.74 -9.03
C ALA A 444 -3.70 13.77 -8.79
N THR A 445 -3.24 14.45 -9.83
CA THR A 445 -2.25 15.52 -9.75
C THR A 445 -2.80 16.74 -8.99
N GLN A 446 -4.03 17.18 -9.31
CA GLN A 446 -4.70 18.27 -8.61
C GLN A 446 -4.90 17.96 -7.11
N ASP A 447 -5.30 16.73 -6.77
CA ASP A 447 -5.45 16.30 -5.39
C ASP A 447 -4.10 16.29 -4.63
N LYS A 448 -3.01 15.92 -5.28
CA LYS A 448 -1.66 16.01 -4.70
C LYS A 448 -1.25 17.45 -4.44
N LEU A 449 -1.44 18.34 -5.43
CA LEU A 449 -1.14 19.78 -5.30
C LEU A 449 -1.97 20.42 -4.17
N ARG A 450 -3.27 20.15 -4.11
CA ARG A 450 -4.15 20.63 -3.04
C ARG A 450 -3.65 20.18 -1.66
N LYS A 451 -3.32 18.90 -1.50
CA LYS A 451 -2.81 18.34 -0.23
C LYS A 451 -1.41 18.83 0.15
N SER A 452 -0.61 19.31 -0.81
CA SER A 452 0.71 19.91 -0.54
C SER A 452 0.60 21.36 -0.06
N ASN A 453 -0.50 22.05 -0.33
CA ASN A 453 -0.71 23.42 0.09
C ASN A 453 -0.81 23.53 1.61
N LEU A 454 -0.08 24.50 2.19
CA LEU A 454 -0.05 24.73 3.63
C LEU A 454 -1.43 25.14 4.18
N ASP A 455 -2.22 25.87 3.40
CA ASP A 455 -3.57 26.31 3.81
C ASP A 455 -4.57 25.15 3.93
N PHE A 456 -4.36 24.07 3.19
CA PHE A 456 -5.18 22.85 3.31
C PHE A 456 -4.83 22.05 4.56
N LYS A 457 -3.64 22.25 5.15
CA LYS A 457 -3.15 21.52 6.33
C LYS A 457 -3.49 22.22 7.65
N ARG A 458 -4.00 23.46 7.60
CA ARG A 458 -4.50 24.23 8.74
C ARG A 458 -5.98 23.94 8.99
#